data_576f945e29e50dc8929dea4f07f56ced
#
_entry.id   576f945e29e50dc8929dea4f07f56ced
#
_cell.length_a   1.000
_cell.length_b   1.000
_cell.length_c   1.000
_cell.angle_alpha   90.00
_cell.angle_beta   90.00
_cell.angle_gamma   90.00
#
_symmetry.space_group_name_H-M   'P 1'
#
loop_
_entity.id
_entity.type
_entity.pdbx_description
1 polymer ?
#
loop_
_entity_poly.entity_id
_entity_poly.type
_entity_poly.pdbx_seq_one_letter_code
_entity_poly.pdbx_strand_id
1 'polypeptide(L)'
;MIRMNEMTWMEFKAKIDEGAITILPIGACEQHGPHLPLCVDTVLANGFAERLAQRVGGMVAPAINYGYKSKPLSGGGPLFPGTVDLNGDTLVRLTYDVLEELIKDGVKKIMVLSCHFENEAFVCEAVDLIACLLY
;
A
#
# COMPACT_ATOMS: atom_id res chain seq x y z
N MET A 1 -11.76 16.00 -1.81
CA MET A 1 -10.64 15.39 -1.05
C MET A 1 -10.49 13.96 -1.52
N ILE A 2 -9.24 13.48 -1.77
CA ILE A 2 -8.99 12.12 -2.25
C ILE A 2 -8.17 11.28 -1.26
N ARG A 3 -7.45 11.92 -0.33
CA ARG A 3 -6.65 11.21 0.67
C ARG A 3 -7.50 10.90 1.90
N MET A 4 -7.63 9.62 2.22
CA MET A 4 -8.44 9.13 3.34
C MET A 4 -8.01 9.73 4.69
N ASN A 5 -6.70 9.87 4.94
CA ASN A 5 -6.16 10.43 6.17
C ASN A 5 -6.36 11.94 6.35
N GLU A 6 -6.88 12.62 5.33
CA GLU A 6 -7.27 14.03 5.37
C GLU A 6 -8.80 14.19 5.52
N MET A 7 -9.57 13.09 5.45
CA MET A 7 -11.02 13.08 5.59
C MET A 7 -11.44 12.97 7.06
N THR A 8 -12.60 13.54 7.36
CA THR A 8 -13.34 13.16 8.56
C THR A 8 -13.97 11.79 8.35
N TRP A 9 -14.37 11.10 9.43
CA TRP A 9 -15.05 9.83 9.31
C TRP A 9 -16.38 9.92 8.52
N MET A 10 -17.06 11.06 8.57
CA MET A 10 -18.30 11.31 7.83
C MET A 10 -18.04 11.43 6.32
N GLU A 11 -16.98 12.11 5.92
CA GLU A 11 -16.57 12.22 4.52
C GLU A 11 -16.12 10.88 3.95
N PHE A 12 -15.38 10.09 4.74
CA PHE A 12 -15.00 8.73 4.38
C PHE A 12 -16.23 7.84 4.19
N LYS A 13 -17.19 7.90 5.14
CA LYS A 13 -18.45 7.14 5.03
C LYS A 13 -19.25 7.52 3.77
N ALA A 14 -19.33 8.82 3.45
CA ALA A 14 -20.02 9.28 2.23
C ALA A 14 -19.35 8.70 0.97
N LYS A 15 -18.00 8.63 0.92
CA LYS A 15 -17.28 8.00 -0.19
C LYS A 15 -17.58 6.50 -0.32
N ILE A 16 -17.69 5.79 0.79
CA ILE A 16 -18.09 4.37 0.79
C ILE A 16 -19.51 4.22 0.23
N ASP A 17 -20.44 5.06 0.65
CA ASP A 17 -21.84 5.00 0.21
C ASP A 17 -22.00 5.34 -1.28
N GLU A 18 -21.14 6.20 -1.83
CA GLU A 18 -21.01 6.46 -3.26
C GLU A 18 -20.40 5.26 -4.03
N GLY A 19 -19.90 4.25 -3.35
CA GLY A 19 -19.24 3.08 -3.97
C GLY A 19 -17.86 3.39 -4.55
N ALA A 20 -17.16 4.40 -4.02
CA ALA A 20 -15.84 4.79 -4.45
C ALA A 20 -14.83 3.65 -4.27
N ILE A 21 -13.90 3.51 -5.22
CA ILE A 21 -12.76 2.60 -5.09
C ILE A 21 -11.75 3.18 -4.10
N THR A 22 -11.25 2.35 -3.20
CA THR A 22 -10.14 2.68 -2.30
C THR A 22 -8.85 2.10 -2.86
N ILE A 23 -7.82 2.93 -3.01
CA ILE A 23 -6.49 2.50 -3.47
C ILE A 23 -5.56 2.49 -2.28
N LEU A 24 -4.97 1.32 -1.98
CA LEU A 24 -3.96 1.15 -0.93
C LEU A 24 -2.56 1.17 -1.56
N PRO A 25 -1.79 2.27 -1.40
CA PRO A 25 -0.41 2.31 -1.87
C PRO A 25 0.50 1.53 -0.93
N ILE A 26 1.45 0.77 -1.49
CA ILE A 26 2.49 0.07 -0.73
C ILE A 26 3.83 0.39 -1.39
N GLY A 27 4.77 0.92 -0.60
CA GLY A 27 6.13 1.21 -1.02
C GLY A 27 7.16 0.45 -0.20
N ALA A 28 8.31 1.06 -0.04
CA ALA A 28 9.39 0.63 0.83
C ALA A 28 10.23 1.83 1.28
N CYS A 29 11.01 1.62 2.34
CA CYS A 29 12.07 2.53 2.76
C CYS A 29 13.40 1.89 2.37
N GLU A 30 13.87 2.19 1.16
CA GLU A 30 15.03 1.53 0.56
C GLU A 30 15.99 2.52 -0.10
N GLN A 31 17.27 2.20 -0.06
CA GLN A 31 18.27 2.94 -0.81
C GLN A 31 18.07 2.78 -2.33
N HIS A 32 18.23 3.86 -3.08
CA HIS A 32 18.15 3.91 -4.55
C HIS A 32 19.38 4.62 -5.16
N GLY A 33 20.54 4.28 -4.62
CA GLY A 33 21.80 4.93 -5.01
C GLY A 33 21.98 6.33 -4.40
N PRO A 34 23.11 7.00 -4.71
CA PRO A 34 23.46 8.26 -4.04
C PRO A 34 22.64 9.48 -4.51
N HIS A 35 21.79 9.33 -5.50
CA HIS A 35 21.07 10.42 -6.17
C HIS A 35 19.56 10.43 -5.92
N LEU A 36 19.01 9.40 -5.26
CA LEU A 36 17.59 9.32 -4.93
C LEU A 36 17.37 9.15 -3.43
N PRO A 37 16.25 9.67 -2.89
CA PRO A 37 15.93 9.50 -1.49
C PRO A 37 15.45 8.08 -1.16
N LEU A 38 15.43 7.74 0.13
CA LEU A 38 14.99 6.42 0.61
C LEU A 38 13.49 6.13 0.41
N CYS A 39 12.70 7.15 0.13
CA CYS A 39 11.24 7.04 0.00
C CYS A 39 10.76 6.89 -1.47
N VAL A 40 11.62 6.56 -2.42
CA VAL A 40 11.27 6.49 -3.85
C VAL A 40 10.01 5.67 -4.09
N ASP A 41 9.98 4.44 -3.62
CA ASP A 41 8.87 3.52 -3.84
C ASP A 41 7.56 4.03 -3.26
N THR A 42 7.61 4.61 -2.06
CA THR A 42 6.44 5.20 -1.41
C THR A 42 5.93 6.43 -2.17
N VAL A 43 6.84 7.29 -2.64
CA VAL A 43 6.48 8.49 -3.43
C VAL A 43 5.83 8.08 -4.75
N LEU A 44 6.37 7.07 -5.42
CA LEU A 44 5.80 6.54 -6.67
C LEU A 44 4.43 5.91 -6.41
N ALA A 45 4.30 5.05 -5.40
CA ALA A 45 3.03 4.42 -5.07
C ALA A 45 1.93 5.44 -4.77
N ASN A 46 2.22 6.46 -3.94
CA ASN A 46 1.30 7.54 -3.65
C ASN A 46 0.95 8.36 -4.90
N GLY A 47 1.96 8.75 -5.69
CA GLY A 47 1.75 9.57 -6.88
C GLY A 47 0.88 8.88 -7.94
N PHE A 48 1.07 7.59 -8.16
CA PHE A 48 0.21 6.80 -9.05
C PHE A 48 -1.19 6.62 -8.47
N ALA A 49 -1.31 6.28 -7.19
CA ALA A 49 -2.60 6.11 -6.52
C ALA A 49 -3.45 7.40 -6.58
N GLU A 50 -2.86 8.55 -6.29
CA GLU A 50 -3.57 9.84 -6.34
C GLU A 50 -4.06 10.18 -7.75
N ARG A 51 -3.21 10.01 -8.77
CA ARG A 51 -3.60 10.26 -10.16
C ARG A 51 -4.70 9.32 -10.62
N LEU A 52 -4.65 8.06 -10.20
CA LEU A 52 -5.70 7.09 -10.52
C LEU A 52 -7.00 7.44 -9.79
N ALA A 53 -6.94 7.72 -8.48
CA ALA A 53 -8.11 8.10 -7.70
C ALA A 53 -8.83 9.32 -8.30
N GLN A 54 -8.08 10.34 -8.75
CA GLN A 54 -8.66 11.51 -9.42
C GLN A 54 -9.42 11.15 -10.70
N ARG A 55 -8.93 10.18 -11.48
CA ARG A 55 -9.55 9.77 -12.75
C ARG A 55 -10.80 8.92 -12.56
N VAL A 56 -10.84 8.12 -11.49
CA VAL A 56 -11.94 7.15 -11.27
C VAL A 56 -12.91 7.57 -10.16
N GLY A 57 -12.74 8.76 -9.60
CA GLY A 57 -13.57 9.23 -8.48
C GLY A 57 -13.33 8.46 -7.17
N GLY A 58 -12.14 7.84 -7.05
CA GLY A 58 -11.75 7.03 -5.90
C GLY A 58 -11.13 7.83 -4.76
N MET A 59 -10.64 7.10 -3.76
CA MET A 59 -9.87 7.64 -2.63
C MET A 59 -8.59 6.82 -2.40
N VAL A 60 -7.63 7.41 -1.70
CA VAL A 60 -6.31 6.81 -1.43
C VAL A 60 -6.19 6.60 0.07
N ALA A 61 -5.99 5.36 0.48
CA ALA A 61 -5.68 5.00 1.87
C ALA A 61 -4.26 5.47 2.26
N PRO A 62 -3.96 5.62 3.56
CA PRO A 62 -2.60 5.85 4.02
C PRO A 62 -1.66 4.75 3.51
N ALA A 63 -0.50 5.16 2.97
CA ALA A 63 0.44 4.21 2.39
C ALA A 63 1.12 3.34 3.44
N ILE A 64 1.39 2.08 3.09
CA ILE A 64 2.36 1.24 3.80
C ILE A 64 3.75 1.63 3.28
N ASN A 65 4.55 2.25 4.16
CA ASN A 65 5.83 2.88 3.80
C ASN A 65 7.05 1.97 3.98
N TYR A 66 6.87 0.80 4.57
CA TYR A 66 7.92 -0.20 4.75
C TYR A 66 7.57 -1.46 3.97
N GLY A 67 8.56 -2.00 3.26
CA GLY A 67 8.40 -3.17 2.39
C GLY A 67 9.24 -4.36 2.83
N TYR A 68 9.14 -5.43 2.05
CA TYR A 68 9.96 -6.62 2.23
C TYR A 68 11.40 -6.36 1.77
N LYS A 69 12.31 -7.16 2.30
CA LYS A 69 13.77 -7.09 2.06
C LYS A 69 14.11 -7.18 0.57
N SER A 70 14.85 -6.22 0.07
CA SER A 70 15.51 -6.35 -1.23
C SER A 70 16.51 -7.50 -1.19
N LYS A 71 16.43 -8.38 -2.19
CA LYS A 71 17.35 -9.52 -2.27
C LYS A 71 18.77 -9.07 -2.54
N PRO A 72 19.78 -9.69 -1.89
CA PRO A 72 21.19 -9.33 -2.12
C PRO A 72 21.61 -9.40 -3.59
N LEU A 73 21.02 -10.30 -4.37
CA LEU A 73 21.30 -10.46 -5.79
C LEU A 73 20.73 -9.35 -6.67
N SER A 74 19.76 -8.58 -6.20
CA SER A 74 19.20 -7.41 -6.90
C SER A 74 19.97 -6.11 -6.60
N GLY A 75 21.03 -6.20 -5.81
CA GLY A 75 22.00 -5.10 -5.62
C GLY A 75 21.55 -4.03 -4.63
N GLY A 76 20.56 -4.32 -3.79
CA GLY A 76 19.97 -3.32 -2.93
C GLY A 76 20.03 -3.60 -1.44
N GLY A 77 19.17 -3.00 -0.76
CA GLY A 77 18.59 -3.34 0.48
C GLY A 77 19.47 -3.30 1.71
N PRO A 78 19.47 -4.38 2.49
CA PRO A 78 19.95 -4.36 3.88
C PRO A 78 21.45 -4.11 4.05
N LEU A 79 22.21 -4.02 2.95
CA LEU A 79 23.63 -3.69 2.98
C LEU A 79 23.90 -2.18 3.12
N PHE A 80 22.88 -1.34 2.93
CA PHE A 80 23.04 0.11 2.93
C PHE A 80 22.29 0.75 4.10
N PRO A 81 22.91 1.70 4.82
CA PRO A 81 22.23 2.44 5.90
C PRO A 81 20.99 3.16 5.40
N GLY A 82 19.94 3.17 6.21
CA GLY A 82 18.67 3.83 5.90
C GLY A 82 17.64 2.93 5.22
N THR A 83 18.02 1.77 4.69
CA THR A 83 17.06 0.74 4.31
C THR A 83 16.46 0.11 5.56
N VAL A 84 15.13 0.10 5.64
CA VAL A 84 14.38 -0.46 6.78
C VAL A 84 13.35 -1.45 6.25
N ASP A 85 13.65 -2.72 6.44
CA ASP A 85 12.89 -3.82 5.88
C ASP A 85 11.93 -4.46 6.90
N LEU A 86 10.82 -4.95 6.40
CA LEU A 86 9.93 -5.86 7.13
C LEU A 86 10.26 -7.32 6.83
N ASN A 87 9.94 -8.20 7.77
CA ASN A 87 9.82 -9.61 7.47
C ASN A 87 8.56 -9.88 6.62
N GLY A 88 8.58 -10.95 5.80
CA GLY A 88 7.47 -11.24 4.90
C GLY A 88 6.15 -11.49 5.63
N ASP A 89 6.18 -12.23 6.73
CA ASP A 89 5.00 -12.48 7.57
C ASP A 89 4.44 -11.19 8.19
N THR A 90 5.29 -10.23 8.56
CA THR A 90 4.88 -8.92 9.05
C THR A 90 4.17 -8.13 7.96
N LEU A 91 4.71 -8.11 6.72
CA LEU A 91 4.09 -7.41 5.60
C LEU A 91 2.75 -8.05 5.23
N VAL A 92 2.66 -9.39 5.19
CA VAL A 92 1.40 -10.11 4.96
C VAL A 92 0.37 -9.71 6.00
N ARG A 93 0.72 -9.77 7.30
CA ARG A 93 -0.21 -9.45 8.39
C ARG A 93 -0.65 -7.99 8.37
N LEU A 94 0.28 -7.06 8.20
CA LEU A 94 -0.03 -5.63 8.13
C LEU A 94 -0.98 -5.33 6.96
N THR A 95 -0.70 -5.88 5.78
CA THR A 95 -1.54 -5.68 4.60
C THR A 95 -2.92 -6.31 4.81
N TYR A 96 -2.96 -7.53 5.36
CA TYR A 96 -4.21 -8.21 5.70
C TYR A 96 -5.06 -7.40 6.66
N ASP A 97 -4.51 -6.94 7.79
CA ASP A 97 -5.24 -6.19 8.82
C ASP A 97 -5.82 -4.90 8.25
N VAL A 98 -5.04 -4.17 7.43
CA VAL A 98 -5.53 -2.94 6.78
C VAL A 98 -6.67 -3.24 5.81
N LEU A 99 -6.56 -4.29 5.00
CA LEU A 99 -7.61 -4.68 4.06
C LEU A 99 -8.88 -5.14 4.81
N GLU A 100 -8.72 -5.92 5.87
CA GLU A 100 -9.82 -6.41 6.69
C GLU A 100 -10.64 -5.26 7.29
N GLU A 101 -9.98 -4.26 7.87
CA GLU A 101 -10.67 -3.10 8.45
C GLU A 101 -11.38 -2.25 7.39
N LEU A 102 -10.76 -2.02 6.23
CA LEU A 102 -11.43 -1.34 5.11
C LEU A 102 -12.71 -2.09 4.66
N ILE A 103 -12.66 -3.41 4.60
CA ILE A 103 -13.81 -4.25 4.26
C ILE A 103 -14.89 -4.18 5.34
N LYS A 104 -14.53 -4.25 6.62
CA LYS A 104 -15.45 -4.10 7.76
C LYS A 104 -16.17 -2.75 7.76
N ASP A 105 -15.48 -1.68 7.37
CA ASP A 105 -16.06 -0.35 7.20
C ASP A 105 -17.04 -0.25 6.02
N GLY A 106 -17.06 -1.27 5.14
CA GLY A 106 -18.00 -1.36 4.02
C GLY A 106 -17.41 -0.99 2.66
N VAL A 107 -16.09 -0.83 2.55
CA VAL A 107 -15.42 -0.62 1.25
C VAL A 107 -15.63 -1.84 0.36
N LYS A 108 -16.21 -1.65 -0.83
CA LYS A 108 -16.57 -2.73 -1.77
C LYS A 108 -15.53 -2.98 -2.86
N LYS A 109 -14.66 -2.00 -3.12
CA LYS A 109 -13.69 -2.06 -4.19
C LYS A 109 -12.36 -1.56 -3.67
N ILE A 110 -11.39 -2.43 -3.60
CA ILE A 110 -10.03 -2.11 -3.16
C ILE A 110 -9.05 -2.46 -4.27
N MET A 111 -8.13 -1.54 -4.55
CA MET A 111 -6.96 -1.78 -5.38
C MET A 111 -5.72 -1.65 -4.52
N VAL A 112 -4.90 -2.67 -4.47
CA VAL A 112 -3.57 -2.60 -3.86
C VAL A 112 -2.56 -2.23 -4.95
N LEU A 113 -1.77 -1.18 -4.73
CA LEU A 113 -0.79 -0.67 -5.68
C LEU A 113 0.59 -0.65 -5.02
N SER A 114 1.44 -1.62 -5.38
CA SER A 114 2.82 -1.72 -4.89
C SER A 114 3.81 -1.16 -5.91
N CYS A 115 4.77 -0.36 -5.44
CA CYS A 115 5.88 0.14 -6.23
C CYS A 115 7.26 -0.37 -5.74
N HIS A 116 7.27 -1.43 -4.94
CA HIS A 116 8.48 -2.15 -4.55
C HIS A 116 8.35 -3.60 -5.03
N PHE A 117 9.29 -4.05 -5.84
CA PHE A 117 9.20 -5.33 -6.55
C PHE A 117 9.07 -6.52 -5.60
N GLU A 118 9.86 -6.52 -4.53
CA GLU A 118 9.92 -7.64 -3.59
C GLU A 118 8.68 -7.78 -2.71
N ASN A 119 7.79 -6.79 -2.70
CA ASN A 119 6.52 -6.88 -1.99
C ASN A 119 5.53 -7.83 -2.65
N GLU A 120 5.65 -8.11 -3.96
CA GLU A 120 4.63 -8.76 -4.78
C GLU A 120 4.10 -10.06 -4.13
N ALA A 121 4.98 -10.99 -3.81
CA ALA A 121 4.57 -12.30 -3.27
C ALA A 121 3.79 -12.18 -1.95
N PHE A 122 4.20 -11.28 -1.07
CA PHE A 122 3.59 -11.10 0.26
C PHE A 122 2.27 -10.32 0.18
N VAL A 123 2.18 -9.36 -0.72
CA VAL A 123 0.95 -8.62 -0.97
C VAL A 123 -0.09 -9.53 -1.61
N CYS A 124 0.29 -10.36 -2.58
CA CYS A 124 -0.60 -11.37 -3.17
C CYS A 124 -1.10 -12.35 -2.11
N GLU A 125 -0.23 -12.87 -1.24
CA GLU A 125 -0.62 -13.76 -0.14
C GLU A 125 -1.64 -13.09 0.80
N ALA A 126 -1.43 -11.83 1.17
CA ALA A 126 -2.38 -11.11 2.01
C ALA A 126 -3.75 -10.95 1.34
N VAL A 127 -3.77 -10.66 0.02
CA VAL A 127 -5.00 -10.56 -0.76
C VAL A 127 -5.70 -11.90 -0.88
N ASP A 128 -4.97 -12.98 -1.11
CA ASP A 128 -5.53 -14.34 -1.19
C ASP A 128 -6.14 -14.76 0.15
N LEU A 129 -5.45 -14.51 1.26
CA LEU A 129 -5.96 -14.81 2.59
C LEU A 129 -7.27 -14.06 2.91
N ILE A 130 -7.36 -12.77 2.58
CA ILE A 130 -8.58 -12.00 2.83
C ILE A 130 -9.71 -12.41 1.87
N ALA A 131 -9.39 -12.73 0.62
CA ALA A 131 -10.38 -13.18 -0.36
C ALA A 131 -11.01 -14.53 0.04
N CYS A 132 -10.23 -15.45 0.60
CA CYS A 132 -10.73 -16.74 1.11
C CYS A 132 -11.75 -16.62 2.26
N LEU A 133 -11.78 -15.50 2.97
CA LEU A 133 -12.76 -15.26 4.05
C LEU A 133 -14.08 -14.63 3.55
N LEU A 134 -14.13 -14.20 2.28
CA LEU A 134 -15.30 -13.55 1.69
C LEU A 134 -16.24 -14.55 0.96
N TYR A 135 -15.85 -15.83 0.90
CA TYR A 135 -16.62 -16.95 0.38
C TYR A 135 -17.02 -17.90 1.52
#